data_7617642dfc84f407db78b0b373a29747
#
_entry.id   7617642dfc84f407db78b0b373a29747
#
_cell.length_a   1.000
_cell.length_b   1.000
_cell.length_c   1.000
_cell.angle_alpha   90.00
_cell.angle_beta   90.00
_cell.angle_gamma   90.00
#
_symmetry.space_group_name_H-M   'P 1'
#
loop_
_entity.id
_entity.type
_entity.pdbx_description
1 polymer ?
#
loop_
_entity_poly.entity_id
_entity_poly.type
_entity_poly.pdbx_seq_one_letter_code
_entity_poly.pdbx_strand_id
1 'polypeptide(L)'
;MVKLNIKKVDAVIQARYGSSRLPGKILYKINNKSLLDILIIRLKKSKYINRIIVASTEEKQSQKIIDICIKHKVLFYKGSENNVLKRYYECAKKFKIKNILRITSDCPLIDPKIIDLVSENYFLNKSNYATNTYPPTYADGMDVEVFNFNTLKLAYTKSKSNYDKENVTTYIRRIKNIKKTNIKDFNDNSKLRLTVDYYEDYLTIKKIIEYSKFDYYISYKKILNHIKKNKKLIEENKNFTRNDGVVINKGQKIWARAKNLIPGGTSLFSKNPDLYLPKKWPAYFTKTNKVFIWDMENIKYLDLCMMGIGTNVLGYSNKEVDREVKKVIDKGNLSTFNCVEEVLLAEKLIEIHPWSNKVKFTRSGGEANAVAIRIARASTKKDNIAICGYHGWHDW
;
A
#
# COMPACT_ATOMS: atom_id res chain seq x y z
N MET A 1 47.61 20.11 7.05
CA MET A 1 46.51 19.29 6.51
C MET A 1 45.39 20.23 6.09
N VAL A 2 45.16 20.39 4.79
CA VAL A 2 44.02 21.16 4.28
C VAL A 2 42.74 20.41 4.64
N LYS A 3 41.91 20.98 5.54
CA LYS A 3 40.56 20.45 5.78
C LYS A 3 39.78 20.59 4.48
N LEU A 4 39.71 19.51 3.70
CA LEU A 4 38.79 19.42 2.57
C LEU A 4 37.37 19.75 3.09
N ASN A 5 36.85 20.88 2.58
CA ASN A 5 35.51 21.34 2.98
C ASN A 5 34.48 20.43 2.33
N ILE A 6 34.19 19.28 3.00
CA ILE A 6 33.26 18.26 2.51
C ILE A 6 31.87 18.91 2.46
N LYS A 7 31.30 19.03 1.27
CA LYS A 7 29.89 19.43 1.10
C LYS A 7 29.00 18.44 1.82
N LYS A 8 28.00 18.93 2.57
CA LYS A 8 27.17 18.12 3.45
C LYS A 8 25.69 18.18 3.06
N VAL A 9 24.96 17.18 3.53
CA VAL A 9 23.50 17.06 3.41
C VAL A 9 22.85 17.16 4.79
N ASP A 10 21.60 17.60 4.84
CA ASP A 10 20.77 17.51 6.05
C ASP A 10 19.85 16.27 5.95
N ALA A 11 19.95 15.40 6.93
CA ALA A 11 19.12 14.20 6.97
C ALA A 11 17.71 14.52 7.48
N VAL A 12 16.72 14.26 6.67
CA VAL A 12 15.31 14.37 7.06
C VAL A 12 14.72 12.96 7.20
N ILE A 13 14.39 12.58 8.44
CA ILE A 13 13.80 11.28 8.78
C ILE A 13 12.29 11.45 8.81
N GLN A 14 11.56 10.79 7.91
CA GLN A 14 10.11 10.70 8.06
C GLN A 14 9.75 9.72 9.17
N ALA A 15 9.03 10.17 10.19
CA ALA A 15 8.61 9.37 11.32
C ALA A 15 7.17 9.68 11.71
N ARG A 16 6.34 8.65 11.92
CA ARG A 16 4.98 8.80 12.46
C ARG A 16 4.67 7.65 13.41
N TYR A 17 3.80 7.90 14.37
CA TYR A 17 3.30 6.87 15.27
C TYR A 17 2.30 5.95 14.56
N GLY A 18 1.38 6.53 13.79
CA GLY A 18 0.29 5.85 13.11
C GLY A 18 0.73 5.01 11.90
N SER A 19 1.36 3.86 12.14
CA SER A 19 1.57 2.83 11.10
C SER A 19 0.37 1.89 11.07
N SER A 20 -0.23 1.67 9.90
CA SER A 20 -1.41 0.78 9.77
C SER A 20 -1.08 -0.70 9.99
N ARG A 21 0.14 -1.14 9.70
CA ARG A 21 0.59 -2.53 9.82
C ARG A 21 1.17 -2.86 11.19
N LEU A 22 1.93 -1.95 11.77
CA LEU A 22 2.57 -2.11 13.07
C LEU A 22 2.58 -0.74 13.78
N PRO A 23 1.49 -0.39 14.50
CA PRO A 23 1.39 0.89 15.18
C PRO A 23 2.53 1.12 16.18
N GLY A 24 3.10 2.30 16.16
CA GLY A 24 4.20 2.65 17.05
C GLY A 24 5.52 1.90 16.80
N LYS A 25 5.69 1.22 15.66
CA LYS A 25 6.85 0.37 15.35
C LYS A 25 8.21 1.02 15.64
N ILE A 26 8.36 2.30 15.34
CA ILE A 26 9.63 3.03 15.55
C ILE A 26 10.01 3.20 17.03
N LEU A 27 9.07 2.97 17.93
CA LEU A 27 9.28 2.99 19.39
C LEU A 27 9.54 1.60 19.99
N TYR A 28 9.43 0.53 19.20
CA TYR A 28 9.77 -0.83 19.65
C TYR A 28 11.23 -0.90 20.06
N LYS A 29 11.51 -1.53 21.19
CA LYS A 29 12.82 -1.53 21.81
C LYS A 29 13.57 -2.83 21.59
N ILE A 30 14.87 -2.72 21.32
CA ILE A 30 15.82 -3.84 21.39
C ILE A 30 16.81 -3.48 22.46
N ASN A 31 16.82 -4.25 23.56
CA ASN A 31 17.53 -3.88 24.79
C ASN A 31 17.27 -2.40 25.09
N ASN A 32 17.04 -1.68 25.74
CA ASN A 32 16.71 -0.31 26.13
C ASN A 32 16.76 0.79 25.02
N LYS A 33 16.96 0.45 23.73
CA LYS A 33 16.97 1.42 22.63
C LYS A 33 15.80 1.16 21.68
N SER A 34 15.01 2.20 21.37
CA SER A 34 13.98 2.12 20.32
C SER A 34 14.63 2.01 18.94
N LEU A 35 13.86 1.55 17.94
CA LEU A 35 14.34 1.52 16.57
C LEU A 35 14.76 2.90 16.08
N LEU A 36 14.05 3.96 16.50
CA LEU A 36 14.40 5.35 16.18
C LEU A 36 15.70 5.78 16.91
N ASP A 37 15.93 5.37 18.17
CA ASP A 37 17.22 5.59 18.85
C ASP A 37 18.37 4.98 18.03
N ILE A 38 18.21 3.72 17.62
CA ILE A 38 19.22 2.98 16.84
C ILE A 38 19.51 3.69 15.52
N LEU A 39 18.46 4.10 14.80
CA LEU A 39 18.60 4.84 13.56
C LEU A 39 19.39 6.15 13.76
N ILE A 40 19.02 6.97 14.73
CA ILE A 40 19.66 8.27 14.97
C ILE A 40 21.15 8.10 15.33
N ILE A 41 21.51 7.15 16.20
CA ILE A 41 22.91 6.94 16.58
C ILE A 41 23.76 6.48 15.40
N ARG A 42 23.19 5.70 14.48
CA ARG A 42 23.86 5.27 13.25
C ARG A 42 24.06 6.45 12.28
N LEU A 43 23.02 7.26 12.05
CA LEU A 43 23.11 8.45 11.18
C LEU A 43 24.20 9.43 11.65
N LYS A 44 24.39 9.58 12.95
CA LYS A 44 25.47 10.43 13.52
C LYS A 44 26.89 9.99 13.14
N LYS A 45 27.08 8.75 12.62
CA LYS A 45 28.38 8.24 12.17
C LYS A 45 28.69 8.55 10.72
N SER A 46 27.76 9.07 9.94
CA SER A 46 28.00 9.51 8.57
C SER A 46 28.86 10.78 8.54
N LYS A 47 29.83 10.81 7.64
CA LYS A 47 30.72 11.96 7.41
C LYS A 47 30.03 13.10 6.65
N TYR A 48 28.99 12.76 5.87
CA TYR A 48 28.28 13.69 5.00
C TYR A 48 27.06 14.35 5.66
N ILE A 49 26.57 13.85 6.79
CA ILE A 49 25.43 14.45 7.48
C ILE A 49 25.90 15.68 8.29
N ASN A 50 25.23 16.81 8.05
CA ASN A 50 25.39 18.04 8.81
C ASN A 50 24.44 18.09 10.00
N ARG A 51 23.13 17.96 9.73
CA ARG A 51 22.06 17.99 10.74
C ARG A 51 21.13 16.80 10.52
N ILE A 52 20.51 16.34 11.60
CA ILE A 52 19.45 15.34 11.58
C ILE A 52 18.16 16.03 12.02
N ILE A 53 17.12 15.93 11.22
CA ILE A 53 15.80 16.48 11.48
C ILE A 53 14.77 15.35 11.38
N VAL A 54 14.00 15.11 12.43
CA VAL A 54 12.90 14.15 12.41
C VAL A 54 11.62 14.87 12.03
N ALA A 55 11.09 14.58 10.85
CA ALA A 55 9.84 15.14 10.34
C ALA A 55 8.67 14.23 10.74
N SER A 56 7.98 14.57 11.82
CA SER A 56 6.86 13.85 12.41
C SER A 56 5.51 14.49 12.06
N THR A 57 4.43 13.90 12.58
CA THR A 57 3.05 14.37 12.42
C THR A 57 2.60 15.19 13.64
N GLU A 58 1.45 15.85 13.51
CA GLU A 58 0.85 16.66 14.58
C GLU A 58 0.09 15.83 15.61
N GLU A 59 0.00 14.50 15.43
CA GLU A 59 -0.68 13.59 16.35
C GLU A 59 -0.15 13.69 17.78
N LYS A 60 -1.03 13.54 18.78
CA LYS A 60 -0.66 13.58 20.21
C LYS A 60 0.41 12.55 20.57
N GLN A 61 0.34 11.36 19.98
CA GLN A 61 1.31 10.27 20.18
C GLN A 61 2.72 10.58 19.65
N SER A 62 2.85 11.58 18.76
CA SER A 62 4.15 12.03 18.25
C SER A 62 5.03 12.66 19.33
N GLN A 63 4.50 12.97 20.52
CA GLN A 63 5.31 13.46 21.63
C GLN A 63 6.42 12.49 22.01
N LYS A 64 6.17 11.19 22.04
CA LYS A 64 7.19 10.16 22.30
C LYS A 64 8.35 10.18 21.28
N ILE A 65 8.07 10.57 20.03
CA ILE A 65 9.10 10.75 18.99
C ILE A 65 9.95 11.99 19.30
N ILE A 66 9.30 13.06 19.73
CA ILE A 66 9.98 14.32 20.09
C ILE A 66 10.89 14.13 21.28
N ASP A 67 10.46 13.38 22.30
CA ASP A 67 11.27 13.08 23.48
C ASP A 67 12.58 12.36 23.09
N ILE A 68 12.52 11.46 22.10
CA ILE A 68 13.71 10.82 21.53
C ILE A 68 14.59 11.87 20.80
N CYS A 69 13.98 12.80 20.06
CA CYS A 69 14.75 13.86 19.39
C CYS A 69 15.50 14.74 20.40
N ILE A 70 14.84 15.13 21.49
CA ILE A 70 15.43 15.92 22.58
C ILE A 70 16.59 15.15 23.23
N LYS A 71 16.34 13.87 23.60
CA LYS A 71 17.36 12.97 24.17
C LYS A 71 18.62 12.90 23.29
N HIS A 72 18.45 12.81 21.98
CA HIS A 72 19.55 12.73 21.03
C HIS A 72 20.08 14.09 20.57
N LYS A 73 19.54 15.21 21.03
CA LYS A 73 19.90 16.57 20.59
C LYS A 73 19.84 16.71 19.06
N VAL A 74 18.75 16.20 18.44
CA VAL A 74 18.45 16.35 17.01
C VAL A 74 17.22 17.22 16.83
N LEU A 75 17.12 17.86 15.66
CA LEU A 75 16.02 18.75 15.35
C LEU A 75 14.75 17.94 15.04
N PHE A 76 13.58 18.55 15.25
CA PHE A 76 12.31 17.96 14.84
C PHE A 76 11.40 19.00 14.15
N TYR A 77 10.49 18.47 13.34
CA TYR A 77 9.46 19.23 12.64
C TYR A 77 8.12 18.47 12.74
N LYS A 78 7.04 19.19 13.04
CA LYS A 78 5.67 18.65 13.00
C LYS A 78 4.98 19.16 11.73
N GLY A 79 4.29 18.29 11.00
CA GLY A 79 3.57 18.67 9.77
C GLY A 79 2.56 17.62 9.32
N SER A 80 2.03 17.79 8.13
CA SER A 80 0.92 17.01 7.58
C SER A 80 1.11 15.50 7.74
N GLU A 81 0.09 14.82 8.24
CA GLU A 81 0.04 13.36 8.33
C GLU A 81 -0.16 12.72 6.96
N ASN A 82 -1.17 13.19 6.23
CA ASN A 82 -1.64 12.59 4.98
C ASN A 82 -0.82 12.99 3.74
N ASN A 83 0.06 13.99 3.87
CA ASN A 83 0.89 14.46 2.76
C ASN A 83 2.36 14.53 3.17
N VAL A 84 3.06 13.41 3.00
CA VAL A 84 4.48 13.28 3.37
C VAL A 84 5.35 14.23 2.53
N LEU A 85 5.04 14.40 1.23
CA LEU A 85 5.77 15.33 0.36
C LEU A 85 5.65 16.77 0.85
N LYS A 86 4.45 17.21 1.27
CA LYS A 86 4.25 18.52 1.89
C LYS A 86 5.07 18.66 3.16
N ARG A 87 5.06 17.65 4.02
CA ARG A 87 5.85 17.63 5.27
C ARG A 87 7.34 17.77 5.01
N TYR A 88 7.89 17.08 3.98
CA TYR A 88 9.30 17.26 3.56
C TYR A 88 9.58 18.66 3.05
N TYR A 89 8.72 19.20 2.19
CA TYR A 89 8.89 20.52 1.61
C TYR A 89 8.87 21.61 2.67
N GLU A 90 7.89 21.62 3.56
CA GLU A 90 7.77 22.60 4.63
C GLU A 90 8.88 22.48 5.66
N CYS A 91 9.28 21.28 6.02
CA CYS A 91 10.44 21.01 6.86
C CYS A 91 11.71 21.60 6.23
N ALA A 92 11.97 21.28 4.96
CA ALA A 92 13.15 21.77 4.26
C ALA A 92 13.15 23.30 4.11
N LYS A 93 12.00 23.93 3.89
CA LYS A 93 11.81 25.37 3.85
C LYS A 93 12.10 26.02 5.21
N LYS A 94 11.53 25.48 6.29
CA LYS A 94 11.70 25.99 7.67
C LYS A 94 13.18 25.99 8.08
N PHE A 95 13.88 24.91 7.82
CA PHE A 95 15.30 24.76 8.21
C PHE A 95 16.29 25.21 7.15
N LYS A 96 15.82 25.83 6.05
CA LYS A 96 16.64 26.34 4.94
C LYS A 96 17.59 25.28 4.39
N ILE A 97 17.09 24.05 4.20
CA ILE A 97 17.88 22.91 3.74
C ILE A 97 18.14 23.05 2.23
N LYS A 98 19.39 23.00 1.81
CA LYS A 98 19.79 23.03 0.39
C LYS A 98 19.81 21.63 -0.24
N ASN A 99 20.41 20.66 0.47
CA ASN A 99 20.54 19.27 0.02
C ASN A 99 19.92 18.35 1.06
N ILE A 100 18.90 17.63 0.67
CA ILE A 100 18.10 16.76 1.53
C ILE A 100 18.59 15.31 1.36
N LEU A 101 18.94 14.66 2.47
CA LEU A 101 19.08 13.21 2.57
C LEU A 101 17.76 12.67 3.14
N ARG A 102 17.03 11.91 2.35
CA ARG A 102 15.79 11.25 2.79
C ARG A 102 16.11 9.90 3.40
N ILE A 103 15.67 9.70 4.63
CA ILE A 103 15.72 8.43 5.34
C ILE A 103 14.33 8.12 5.90
N THR A 104 13.94 6.85 5.89
CA THR A 104 12.71 6.38 6.50
C THR A 104 12.99 5.78 7.88
N SER A 105 12.11 6.04 8.85
CA SER A 105 12.33 5.65 10.25
C SER A 105 12.22 4.15 10.51
N ASP A 106 11.77 3.39 9.54
CA ASP A 106 11.66 1.93 9.56
C ASP A 106 12.92 1.19 9.09
N CYS A 107 14.01 1.92 8.83
CA CYS A 107 15.30 1.37 8.41
C CYS A 107 16.35 1.48 9.53
N PRO A 108 16.18 0.81 10.69
CA PRO A 108 17.03 1.02 11.86
C PRO A 108 18.49 0.60 11.66
N LEU A 109 18.76 -0.29 10.70
CA LEU A 109 20.11 -0.81 10.43
C LEU A 109 20.81 -0.12 9.25
N ILE A 110 20.30 1.00 8.75
CA ILE A 110 20.94 1.74 7.63
C ILE A 110 22.45 1.93 7.90
N ASP A 111 23.29 1.62 6.93
CA ASP A 111 24.74 1.74 7.10
C ASP A 111 25.23 3.17 6.77
N PRO A 112 25.92 3.85 7.70
CA PRO A 112 26.50 5.18 7.47
C PRO A 112 27.43 5.22 6.25
N LYS A 113 28.13 4.15 5.91
CA LYS A 113 29.00 4.07 4.74
C LYS A 113 28.21 4.10 3.43
N ILE A 114 27.02 3.49 3.40
CA ILE A 114 26.15 3.56 2.22
C ILE A 114 25.60 4.99 2.05
N ILE A 115 25.26 5.66 3.16
CA ILE A 115 24.86 7.06 3.14
C ILE A 115 26.00 7.92 2.58
N ASP A 116 27.21 7.72 3.07
CA ASP A 116 28.39 8.46 2.62
C ASP A 116 28.65 8.24 1.11
N LEU A 117 28.56 6.99 0.63
CA LEU A 117 28.75 6.63 -0.78
C LEU A 117 27.73 7.32 -1.71
N VAL A 118 26.44 7.31 -1.34
CA VAL A 118 25.39 7.96 -2.14
C VAL A 118 25.54 9.48 -2.11
N SER A 119 25.90 10.06 -0.95
CA SER A 119 26.10 11.50 -0.78
C SER A 119 27.33 11.97 -1.55
N GLU A 120 28.41 11.24 -1.52
CA GLU A 120 29.62 11.51 -2.31
C GLU A 120 29.32 11.51 -3.81
N ASN A 121 28.65 10.45 -4.29
CA ASN A 121 28.25 10.35 -5.69
C ASN A 121 27.34 11.52 -6.12
N TYR A 122 26.41 11.95 -5.24
CA TYR A 122 25.56 13.10 -5.48
C TYR A 122 26.36 14.38 -5.75
N PHE A 123 27.38 14.65 -4.95
CA PHE A 123 28.20 15.86 -5.09
C PHE A 123 29.19 15.75 -6.25
N LEU A 124 29.87 14.63 -6.41
CA LEU A 124 30.84 14.42 -7.50
C LEU A 124 30.18 14.54 -8.87
N ASN A 125 29.01 13.95 -9.03
CA ASN A 125 28.28 14.01 -10.29
C ASN A 125 27.42 15.26 -10.46
N LYS A 126 27.39 16.17 -9.49
CA LYS A 126 26.49 17.35 -9.50
C LYS A 126 25.05 16.94 -9.82
N SER A 127 24.58 15.86 -9.21
CA SER A 127 23.25 15.28 -9.47
C SER A 127 22.13 16.14 -8.86
N ASN A 128 20.97 16.14 -9.49
CA ASN A 128 19.74 16.68 -8.88
C ASN A 128 19.10 15.66 -7.93
N TYR A 129 19.33 14.37 -8.21
CA TYR A 129 18.84 13.23 -7.43
C TYR A 129 19.85 12.07 -7.52
N ALA A 130 20.28 11.56 -6.38
CA ALA A 130 21.12 10.37 -6.26
C ALA A 130 20.47 9.37 -5.32
N THR A 131 20.57 8.08 -5.64
CA THR A 131 19.96 7.01 -4.86
C THR A 131 20.71 5.69 -5.01
N ASN A 132 20.32 4.69 -4.22
CA ASN A 132 20.69 3.27 -4.41
C ASN A 132 19.46 2.38 -4.59
N THR A 133 18.30 2.97 -4.92
CA THR A 133 17.01 2.26 -4.92
C THR A 133 16.36 2.10 -6.29
N TYR A 134 17.00 2.57 -7.38
CA TYR A 134 16.35 2.58 -8.69
C TYR A 134 17.30 2.30 -9.85
N PRO A 135 17.49 1.03 -10.22
CA PRO A 135 17.01 -0.20 -9.58
C PRO A 135 17.75 -0.50 -8.27
N PRO A 136 17.09 -1.16 -7.29
CA PRO A 136 17.71 -1.55 -6.04
C PRO A 136 18.61 -2.79 -6.23
N THR A 137 19.76 -2.78 -5.54
CA THR A 137 20.65 -3.94 -5.40
C THR A 137 21.06 -4.17 -3.95
N TYR A 138 20.93 -3.15 -3.10
CA TYR A 138 21.10 -3.29 -1.66
C TYR A 138 19.87 -3.93 -1.02
N ALA A 139 20.03 -4.51 0.17
CA ALA A 139 18.92 -5.02 0.96
C ALA A 139 17.89 -3.91 1.25
N ASP A 140 16.60 -4.27 1.30
CA ASP A 140 15.53 -3.39 1.74
C ASP A 140 15.80 -2.92 3.18
N GLY A 141 15.77 -1.62 3.44
CA GLY A 141 16.23 -1.02 4.69
C GLY A 141 17.64 -0.39 4.64
N MET A 142 18.32 -0.50 3.47
CA MET A 142 19.56 0.22 3.17
C MET A 142 19.32 1.39 2.19
N ASP A 143 18.08 1.90 2.13
CA ASP A 143 17.62 2.86 1.14
C ASP A 143 18.07 4.28 1.46
N VAL A 144 18.73 4.90 0.50
CA VAL A 144 19.28 6.26 0.60
C VAL A 144 18.87 7.07 -0.63
N GLU A 145 18.34 8.25 -0.42
CA GLU A 145 17.96 9.18 -1.48
C GLU A 145 18.46 10.59 -1.13
N VAL A 146 19.21 11.20 -2.03
CA VAL A 146 19.72 12.56 -1.88
C VAL A 146 19.23 13.43 -3.03
N PHE A 147 18.68 14.61 -2.72
CA PHE A 147 18.20 15.57 -3.73
C PHE A 147 18.27 17.00 -3.23
N ASN A 148 18.31 17.97 -4.16
CA ASN A 148 18.32 19.37 -3.80
C ASN A 148 16.90 19.92 -3.55
N PHE A 149 16.84 21.07 -2.87
CA PHE A 149 15.58 21.73 -2.54
C PHE A 149 14.74 22.09 -3.78
N ASN A 150 15.38 22.50 -4.89
CA ASN A 150 14.66 22.87 -6.11
C ASN A 150 13.93 21.64 -6.71
N THR A 151 14.56 20.47 -6.69
CA THR A 151 13.96 19.22 -7.12
C THR A 151 12.78 18.84 -6.22
N LEU A 152 12.89 19.02 -4.89
CA LEU A 152 11.79 18.81 -3.95
C LEU A 152 10.64 19.80 -4.20
N LYS A 153 10.95 21.09 -4.40
CA LYS A 153 9.96 22.13 -4.72
C LYS A 153 9.19 21.80 -6.00
N LEU A 154 9.91 21.36 -7.04
CA LEU A 154 9.29 20.95 -8.30
C LEU A 154 8.33 19.76 -8.10
N ALA A 155 8.74 18.74 -7.33
CA ALA A 155 7.90 17.62 -6.99
C ALA A 155 6.66 18.07 -6.22
N TYR A 156 6.81 18.92 -5.21
CA TYR A 156 5.71 19.44 -4.40
C TYR A 156 4.69 20.22 -5.25
N THR A 157 5.14 21.07 -6.17
CA THR A 157 4.27 21.93 -6.99
C THR A 157 3.58 21.18 -8.12
N LYS A 158 4.20 20.13 -8.67
CA LYS A 158 3.71 19.42 -9.87
C LYS A 158 3.03 18.09 -9.56
N SER A 159 3.23 17.50 -8.38
CA SER A 159 2.59 16.23 -8.01
C SER A 159 1.10 16.40 -7.76
N LYS A 160 0.28 15.69 -8.54
CA LYS A 160 -1.19 15.69 -8.40
C LYS A 160 -1.70 14.44 -7.66
N SER A 161 -1.02 13.29 -7.82
CA SER A 161 -1.49 12.02 -7.28
C SER A 161 -1.24 11.89 -5.78
N ASN A 162 -2.15 11.23 -5.08
CA ASN A 162 -1.96 10.90 -3.66
C ASN A 162 -0.77 9.96 -3.45
N TYR A 163 -0.47 9.11 -4.43
CA TYR A 163 0.71 8.24 -4.43
C TYR A 163 2.01 9.02 -4.35
N ASP A 164 2.16 10.09 -5.15
CA ASP A 164 3.35 10.96 -5.08
C ASP A 164 3.41 11.75 -3.77
N LYS A 165 2.26 12.19 -3.26
CA LYS A 165 2.20 12.92 -1.99
C LYS A 165 2.61 12.05 -0.80
N GLU A 166 2.33 10.76 -0.85
CA GLU A 166 2.73 9.79 0.19
C GLU A 166 4.20 9.35 0.05
N ASN A 167 4.70 9.17 -1.18
CA ASN A 167 5.99 8.53 -1.44
C ASN A 167 7.15 9.49 -1.78
N VAL A 168 6.94 10.79 -1.69
CA VAL A 168 7.93 11.89 -1.80
C VAL A 168 8.71 11.90 -3.12
N THR A 169 9.45 10.84 -3.44
CA THR A 169 10.42 10.77 -4.53
C THR A 169 9.89 10.13 -5.81
N THR A 170 8.69 9.57 -5.80
CA THR A 170 8.10 8.91 -6.98
C THR A 170 7.91 9.87 -8.15
N TYR A 171 7.53 11.11 -7.89
CA TYR A 171 7.48 12.14 -8.93
C TYR A 171 8.89 12.51 -9.40
N ILE A 172 9.86 12.68 -8.49
CA ILE A 172 11.25 13.01 -8.80
C ILE A 172 11.86 12.00 -9.77
N ARG A 173 11.60 10.70 -9.54
CA ARG A 173 12.08 9.61 -10.40
C ARG A 173 11.57 9.72 -11.85
N ARG A 174 10.38 10.32 -12.07
CA ARG A 174 9.76 10.50 -13.40
C ARG A 174 10.13 11.81 -14.10
N ILE A 175 10.73 12.79 -13.43
CA ILE A 175 11.17 14.03 -14.07
C ILE A 175 12.24 13.70 -15.12
N LYS A 176 12.01 14.10 -16.38
CA LYS A 176 12.93 13.78 -17.49
C LYS A 176 14.19 14.64 -17.48
N ASN A 177 14.07 15.94 -17.21
CA ASN A 177 15.13 16.94 -17.41
C ASN A 177 15.93 17.25 -16.13
N ILE A 178 16.29 16.21 -15.35
CA ILE A 178 17.19 16.32 -14.20
C ILE A 178 18.25 15.23 -14.24
N LYS A 179 19.45 15.56 -13.74
CA LYS A 179 20.54 14.58 -13.62
C LYS A 179 20.29 13.66 -12.46
N LYS A 180 20.17 12.35 -12.74
CA LYS A 180 19.94 11.28 -11.77
C LYS A 180 21.10 10.31 -11.77
N THR A 181 21.49 9.83 -10.59
CA THR A 181 22.50 8.78 -10.43
C THR A 181 21.99 7.69 -9.50
N ASN A 182 22.39 6.45 -9.77
CA ASN A 182 22.07 5.29 -8.94
C ASN A 182 23.33 4.53 -8.58
N ILE A 183 23.49 4.21 -7.31
CA ILE A 183 24.59 3.40 -6.78
C ILE A 183 24.12 1.96 -6.64
N LYS A 184 24.89 1.04 -7.19
CA LYS A 184 24.62 -0.40 -7.10
C LYS A 184 25.56 -1.06 -6.11
N ASP A 185 25.07 -2.07 -5.39
CA ASP A 185 25.93 -2.98 -4.63
C ASP A 185 26.65 -3.93 -5.60
N PHE A 186 27.76 -4.51 -5.17
CA PHE A 186 28.50 -5.47 -5.96
C PHE A 186 27.68 -6.75 -6.25
N ASN A 187 26.94 -7.22 -5.24
CA ASN A 187 26.01 -8.33 -5.36
C ASN A 187 24.58 -7.83 -5.25
N ASP A 188 23.66 -8.48 -5.94
CA ASP A 188 22.23 -8.19 -5.79
C ASP A 188 21.69 -8.83 -4.50
N ASN A 189 21.55 -7.99 -3.47
CA ASN A 189 20.96 -8.32 -2.18
C ASN A 189 19.53 -7.76 -2.04
N SER A 190 18.90 -7.28 -3.12
CA SER A 190 17.59 -6.59 -3.09
C SER A 190 16.44 -7.43 -2.53
N LYS A 191 16.58 -8.75 -2.53
CA LYS A 191 15.62 -9.69 -1.94
C LYS A 191 15.70 -9.79 -0.41
N LEU A 192 16.81 -9.37 0.19
CA LEU A 192 16.93 -9.33 1.65
C LEU A 192 16.12 -8.17 2.22
N ARG A 193 15.43 -8.42 3.33
CA ARG A 193 14.57 -7.44 3.96
C ARG A 193 15.06 -7.11 5.38
N LEU A 194 15.53 -5.87 5.55
CA LEU A 194 16.06 -5.29 6.78
C LEU A 194 15.32 -4.00 7.21
N THR A 195 14.17 -3.73 6.60
CA THR A 195 13.21 -2.70 7.03
C THR A 195 12.22 -3.29 8.03
N VAL A 196 11.52 -2.45 8.80
CA VAL A 196 10.51 -2.89 9.77
C VAL A 196 9.13 -2.35 9.37
N ASP A 197 8.29 -3.20 8.83
CA ASP A 197 6.90 -2.91 8.49
C ASP A 197 5.91 -3.80 9.24
N TYR A 198 6.30 -5.03 9.52
CA TYR A 198 5.54 -6.06 10.22
C TYR A 198 6.27 -6.47 11.50
N TYR A 199 5.59 -7.19 12.38
CA TYR A 199 6.19 -7.67 13.63
C TYR A 199 7.33 -8.68 13.38
N GLU A 200 7.21 -9.48 12.36
CA GLU A 200 8.24 -10.42 11.88
C GLU A 200 9.52 -9.70 11.43
N ASP A 201 9.38 -8.53 10.81
CA ASP A 201 10.53 -7.67 10.48
C ASP A 201 11.24 -7.20 11.75
N TYR A 202 10.47 -6.77 12.77
CA TYR A 202 11.05 -6.38 14.05
C TYR A 202 11.79 -7.54 14.71
N LEU A 203 11.23 -8.76 14.71
CA LEU A 203 11.89 -9.94 15.24
C LEU A 203 13.20 -10.23 14.50
N THR A 204 13.20 -10.11 13.17
CA THR A 204 14.41 -10.26 12.33
C THR A 204 15.50 -9.26 12.72
N ILE A 205 15.16 -7.96 12.84
CA ILE A 205 16.11 -6.93 13.26
C ILE A 205 16.63 -7.20 14.68
N LYS A 206 15.75 -7.60 15.59
CA LYS A 206 16.09 -7.96 16.96
C LYS A 206 17.11 -9.11 16.98
N LYS A 207 16.85 -10.22 16.28
CA LYS A 207 17.76 -11.37 16.18
C LYS A 207 19.14 -10.98 15.62
N ILE A 208 19.19 -10.13 14.60
CA ILE A 208 20.46 -9.65 14.01
C ILE A 208 21.27 -8.87 15.05
N ILE A 209 20.63 -7.97 15.79
CA ILE A 209 21.30 -7.15 16.81
C ILE A 209 21.76 -8.03 17.99
N GLU A 210 20.92 -8.97 18.45
CA GLU A 210 21.28 -9.92 19.51
C GLU A 210 22.44 -10.82 19.09
N TYR A 211 22.41 -11.37 17.88
CA TYR A 211 23.51 -12.19 17.33
C TYR A 211 24.81 -11.40 17.20
N SER A 212 24.74 -10.10 16.99
CA SER A 212 25.89 -9.19 17.00
C SER A 212 26.34 -8.74 18.40
N LYS A 213 25.81 -9.35 19.48
CA LYS A 213 26.08 -8.97 20.86
C LYS A 213 25.71 -7.50 21.15
N PHE A 214 24.58 -7.06 20.63
CA PHE A 214 24.06 -5.69 20.74
C PHE A 214 24.97 -4.60 20.16
N ASP A 215 25.78 -4.94 19.13
CA ASP A 215 26.52 -3.95 18.34
C ASP A 215 25.56 -3.13 17.46
N TYR A 216 25.08 -2.00 17.97
CA TYR A 216 24.21 -1.09 17.22
C TYR A 216 24.92 -0.38 16.06
N TYR A 217 26.24 -0.50 15.94
CA TYR A 217 27.04 0.06 14.83
C TYR A 217 27.46 -0.99 13.80
N ILE A 218 26.95 -2.20 13.92
CA ILE A 218 27.27 -3.29 13.00
C ILE A 218 27.17 -2.84 11.54
N SER A 219 28.21 -3.07 10.75
CA SER A 219 28.22 -2.68 9.34
C SER A 219 27.35 -3.60 8.48
N TYR A 220 26.85 -3.11 7.37
CA TYR A 220 26.07 -3.89 6.38
C TYR A 220 26.83 -5.17 5.95
N LYS A 221 28.14 -5.05 5.65
CA LYS A 221 28.98 -6.21 5.30
C LYS A 221 28.98 -7.27 6.41
N LYS A 222 29.06 -6.87 7.68
CA LYS A 222 29.00 -7.82 8.80
C LYS A 222 27.60 -8.43 8.92
N ILE A 223 26.53 -7.66 8.71
CA ILE A 223 25.15 -8.18 8.69
C ILE A 223 25.01 -9.27 7.63
N LEU A 224 25.46 -9.01 6.40
CA LEU A 224 25.43 -10.01 5.32
C LEU A 224 26.21 -11.28 5.68
N ASN A 225 27.38 -11.13 6.31
CA ASN A 225 28.19 -12.26 6.76
C ASN A 225 27.47 -13.06 7.87
N HIS A 226 26.80 -12.39 8.80
CA HIS A 226 26.02 -13.05 9.85
C HIS A 226 24.85 -13.85 9.25
N ILE A 227 24.11 -13.26 8.29
CA ILE A 227 23.01 -13.93 7.58
C ILE A 227 23.53 -15.13 6.79
N LYS A 228 24.70 -15.00 6.12
CA LYS A 228 25.33 -16.10 5.37
C LYS A 228 25.68 -17.28 6.28
N LYS A 229 26.21 -16.99 7.49
CA LYS A 229 26.59 -18.02 8.49
C LYS A 229 25.35 -18.61 9.19
N ASN A 230 24.29 -17.84 9.38
CA ASN A 230 23.09 -18.26 10.09
C ASN A 230 21.81 -17.74 9.38
N LYS A 231 21.27 -18.53 8.47
CA LYS A 231 20.06 -18.20 7.72
C LYS A 231 18.80 -18.05 8.59
N LYS A 232 18.80 -18.65 9.81
CA LYS A 232 17.68 -18.51 10.76
C LYS A 232 17.45 -17.06 11.22
N LEU A 233 18.45 -16.18 11.02
CA LEU A 233 18.32 -14.75 11.35
C LEU A 233 17.24 -14.03 10.54
N ILE A 234 16.92 -14.52 9.34
CA ILE A 234 15.93 -13.92 8.42
C ILE A 234 14.72 -14.83 8.16
N GLU A 235 14.55 -15.87 8.99
CA GLU A 235 13.46 -16.83 8.81
C GLU A 235 12.09 -16.20 9.04
N GLU A 236 11.97 -15.27 9.99
CA GLU A 236 10.71 -14.65 10.38
C GLU A 236 10.05 -13.86 9.23
N ASN A 237 10.85 -13.17 8.44
CA ASN A 237 10.32 -12.29 7.39
C ASN A 237 10.64 -12.73 5.96
N LYS A 238 11.08 -13.99 5.75
CA LYS A 238 11.44 -14.51 4.42
C LYS A 238 10.33 -14.45 3.38
N ASN A 239 9.07 -14.47 3.82
CA ASN A 239 7.89 -14.44 2.95
C ASN A 239 7.49 -13.04 2.50
N PHE A 240 8.07 -11.99 3.07
CA PHE A 240 7.80 -10.61 2.69
C PHE A 240 8.80 -10.14 1.63
N THR A 241 8.28 -9.50 0.60
CA THR A 241 9.09 -8.94 -0.48
C THR A 241 9.37 -7.45 -0.28
N ARG A 242 10.38 -6.92 -0.98
CA ARG A 242 10.63 -5.47 -1.02
C ARG A 242 9.38 -4.73 -1.49
N ASN A 243 9.08 -3.61 -0.84
CA ASN A 243 7.88 -2.82 -1.09
C ASN A 243 6.54 -3.56 -0.86
N ASP A 244 6.54 -4.66 -0.14
CA ASP A 244 5.33 -5.41 0.20
C ASP A 244 4.28 -4.55 0.90
N GLY A 245 4.73 -3.51 1.58
CA GLY A 245 3.87 -2.49 2.19
C GLY A 245 3.49 -1.32 1.31
N VAL A 246 4.05 -1.19 0.13
CA VAL A 246 3.64 -0.18 -0.85
C VAL A 246 2.38 -0.68 -1.55
N VAL A 247 1.27 -0.56 -0.89
CA VAL A 247 -0.04 -0.75 -1.50
C VAL A 247 -0.21 0.37 -2.51
N ILE A 248 -0.12 0.03 -3.78
CA ILE A 248 -0.06 0.95 -4.91
C ILE A 248 -1.33 1.79 -5.01
N ASN A 249 -2.46 1.31 -4.49
CA ASN A 249 -3.72 2.04 -4.48
C ASN A 249 -4.59 1.72 -3.25
N LYS A 250 -5.60 2.57 -2.99
CA LYS A 250 -6.53 2.40 -1.87
C LYS A 250 -7.34 1.11 -1.97
N GLY A 251 -7.67 0.71 -3.19
CA GLY A 251 -8.39 -0.54 -3.44
C GLY A 251 -7.62 -1.75 -2.93
N GLN A 252 -6.31 -1.81 -3.14
CA GLN A 252 -5.45 -2.88 -2.62
C GLN A 252 -5.31 -2.85 -1.09
N LYS A 253 -5.38 -1.65 -0.46
CA LYS A 253 -5.43 -1.55 1.02
C LYS A 253 -6.71 -2.17 1.58
N ILE A 254 -7.84 -1.91 0.93
CA ILE A 254 -9.12 -2.51 1.31
C ILE A 254 -9.08 -4.02 1.07
N TRP A 255 -8.51 -4.46 -0.05
CA TRP A 255 -8.36 -5.88 -0.37
C TRP A 255 -7.54 -6.65 0.67
N ALA A 256 -6.42 -6.08 1.12
CA ALA A 256 -5.62 -6.68 2.18
C ALA A 256 -6.42 -6.85 3.50
N ARG A 257 -7.28 -5.87 3.84
CA ARG A 257 -8.19 -5.97 5.00
C ARG A 257 -9.28 -7.02 4.76
N ALA A 258 -9.86 -7.05 3.56
CA ALA A 258 -10.92 -7.99 3.21
C ALA A 258 -10.48 -9.44 3.35
N LYS A 259 -9.26 -9.78 2.96
CA LYS A 259 -8.69 -11.13 3.13
C LYS A 259 -8.61 -11.60 4.58
N ASN A 260 -8.53 -10.67 5.54
CA ASN A 260 -8.51 -11.00 6.96
C ASN A 260 -9.93 -11.09 7.59
N LEU A 261 -10.95 -10.56 6.91
CA LEU A 261 -12.30 -10.44 7.44
C LEU A 261 -13.31 -11.34 6.72
N ILE A 262 -13.07 -11.65 5.46
CA ILE A 262 -13.96 -12.39 4.57
C ILE A 262 -13.20 -13.61 4.06
N PRO A 263 -13.71 -14.84 4.22
CA PRO A 263 -13.11 -16.02 3.61
C PRO A 263 -12.89 -15.83 2.11
N GLY A 264 -11.65 -16.01 1.64
CA GLY A 264 -11.28 -15.71 0.26
C GLY A 264 -11.23 -14.22 -0.13
N GLY A 265 -11.49 -13.30 0.82
CA GLY A 265 -11.47 -11.85 0.61
C GLY A 265 -12.68 -11.26 -0.12
N THR A 266 -13.51 -12.10 -0.73
CA THR A 266 -14.71 -11.71 -1.49
C THR A 266 -15.71 -12.86 -1.52
N SER A 267 -16.99 -12.54 -1.56
CA SER A 267 -18.05 -13.55 -1.69
C SER A 267 -18.16 -14.15 -3.10
N LEU A 268 -17.51 -13.55 -4.09
CA LEU A 268 -17.60 -13.98 -5.48
C LEU A 268 -16.20 -14.20 -6.05
N PHE A 269 -15.86 -15.46 -6.35
CA PHE A 269 -14.54 -15.86 -6.81
C PHE A 269 -14.04 -15.06 -8.01
N SER A 270 -14.91 -14.78 -8.99
CA SER A 270 -14.58 -13.97 -10.18
C SER A 270 -14.24 -12.50 -9.88
N LYS A 271 -14.50 -12.01 -8.65
CA LYS A 271 -14.10 -10.67 -8.20
C LYS A 271 -12.79 -10.65 -7.40
N ASN A 272 -12.11 -11.80 -7.30
CA ASN A 272 -10.81 -11.86 -6.64
C ASN A 272 -9.72 -11.15 -7.48
N PRO A 273 -9.17 -10.01 -7.03
CA PRO A 273 -8.18 -9.24 -7.79
C PRO A 273 -6.86 -9.99 -8.04
N ASP A 274 -6.52 -10.94 -7.16
CA ASP A 274 -5.27 -11.70 -7.25
C ASP A 274 -5.29 -12.70 -8.43
N LEU A 275 -6.46 -13.00 -9.01
CA LEU A 275 -6.61 -13.83 -10.22
C LEU A 275 -6.22 -13.10 -11.51
N TYR A 276 -6.26 -11.75 -11.51
CA TYR A 276 -6.01 -10.94 -12.71
C TYR A 276 -4.63 -10.30 -12.68
N LEU A 277 -4.42 -9.35 -11.76
CA LEU A 277 -3.15 -8.64 -11.64
C LEU A 277 -2.83 -8.42 -10.17
N PRO A 278 -2.20 -9.41 -9.50
CA PRO A 278 -1.91 -9.34 -8.07
C PRO A 278 -1.20 -8.03 -7.67
N LYS A 279 -1.66 -7.41 -6.58
CA LYS A 279 -1.15 -6.15 -6.03
C LYS A 279 -1.33 -4.90 -6.93
N LYS A 280 -1.88 -5.05 -8.14
CA LYS A 280 -2.05 -3.93 -9.10
C LYS A 280 -3.48 -3.75 -9.56
N TRP A 281 -4.31 -4.81 -9.52
CA TRP A 281 -5.71 -4.73 -9.93
C TRP A 281 -6.46 -3.68 -9.12
N PRO A 282 -7.31 -2.82 -9.74
CA PRO A 282 -8.14 -1.84 -9.02
C PRO A 282 -9.31 -2.52 -8.33
N ALA A 283 -9.06 -3.16 -7.20
CA ALA A 283 -9.96 -4.12 -6.55
C ALA A 283 -11.34 -3.56 -6.14
N TYR A 284 -11.49 -2.25 -6.00
CA TYR A 284 -12.73 -1.59 -5.54
C TYR A 284 -13.02 -0.35 -6.36
N PHE A 285 -14.31 -0.06 -6.54
CA PHE A 285 -14.78 1.11 -7.28
C PHE A 285 -15.41 2.17 -6.36
N THR A 286 -15.44 3.41 -6.83
CA THR A 286 -16.14 4.54 -6.19
C THR A 286 -17.43 4.89 -6.91
N LYS A 287 -17.44 4.74 -8.22
CA LYS A 287 -18.62 5.02 -9.06
C LYS A 287 -18.54 4.26 -10.37
N THR A 288 -19.69 4.07 -10.97
CA THR A 288 -19.85 3.51 -12.31
C THR A 288 -20.78 4.40 -13.13
N ASN A 289 -20.65 4.38 -14.46
CA ASN A 289 -21.59 5.06 -15.36
C ASN A 289 -21.45 4.50 -16.79
N LYS A 290 -22.55 4.09 -17.41
CA LYS A 290 -22.59 3.44 -18.73
C LYS A 290 -21.63 2.25 -18.77
N VAL A 291 -20.53 2.35 -19.51
CA VAL A 291 -19.51 1.32 -19.67
C VAL A 291 -18.24 1.61 -18.87
N PHE A 292 -18.27 2.58 -17.97
CA PHE A 292 -17.09 3.03 -17.25
C PHE A 292 -17.18 2.77 -15.76
N ILE A 293 -16.02 2.43 -15.17
CA ILE A 293 -15.80 2.26 -13.73
C ILE A 293 -14.69 3.21 -13.29
N TRP A 294 -14.82 3.79 -12.10
CA TRP A 294 -13.75 4.57 -11.44
C TRP A 294 -13.31 3.85 -10.17
N ASP A 295 -12.00 3.68 -10.04
CA ASP A 295 -11.41 3.08 -8.85
C ASP A 295 -11.37 4.04 -7.66
N MET A 296 -10.75 3.61 -6.56
CA MET A 296 -10.60 4.38 -5.33
C MET A 296 -9.66 5.60 -5.46
N GLU A 297 -8.93 5.71 -6.56
CA GLU A 297 -8.08 6.83 -6.95
C GLU A 297 -8.76 7.76 -7.98
N ASN A 298 -10.03 7.49 -8.33
CA ASN A 298 -10.76 8.16 -9.43
C ASN A 298 -10.13 7.96 -10.82
N ILE A 299 -9.38 6.89 -11.01
CA ILE A 299 -8.91 6.50 -12.34
C ILE A 299 -10.09 5.85 -13.07
N LYS A 300 -10.34 6.29 -14.30
CA LYS A 300 -11.43 5.81 -15.15
C LYS A 300 -10.96 4.62 -15.98
N TYR A 301 -11.74 3.55 -15.97
CA TYR A 301 -11.55 2.35 -16.77
C TYR A 301 -12.76 2.11 -17.68
N LEU A 302 -12.52 1.54 -18.85
CA LEU A 302 -13.54 0.96 -19.69
C LEU A 302 -13.77 -0.49 -19.23
N ASP A 303 -14.99 -0.84 -18.88
CA ASP A 303 -15.34 -2.22 -18.50
C ASP A 303 -15.67 -3.03 -19.76
N LEU A 304 -14.77 -3.92 -20.12
CA LEU A 304 -14.94 -4.88 -21.22
C LEU A 304 -15.38 -6.28 -20.73
N CYS A 305 -15.66 -6.40 -19.44
CA CYS A 305 -16.19 -7.62 -18.82
C CYS A 305 -17.73 -7.65 -18.90
N MET A 306 -18.32 -8.66 -18.26
CA MET A 306 -19.77 -8.85 -18.25
C MET A 306 -20.52 -7.88 -17.29
N MET A 307 -20.02 -6.68 -17.04
CA MET A 307 -20.68 -5.59 -16.32
C MET A 307 -21.56 -6.05 -15.14
N GLY A 308 -20.91 -6.53 -14.08
CA GLY A 308 -21.64 -7.09 -12.92
C GLY A 308 -22.19 -8.49 -13.18
N ILE A 309 -21.48 -9.29 -13.96
CA ILE A 309 -21.81 -10.71 -14.27
C ILE A 309 -23.14 -10.82 -15.04
N GLY A 310 -23.26 -9.98 -16.08
CA GLY A 310 -24.39 -9.98 -16.99
C GLY A 310 -25.66 -9.30 -16.45
N THR A 311 -25.61 -8.67 -15.29
CA THR A 311 -26.80 -8.04 -14.69
C THR A 311 -27.07 -6.63 -15.18
N ASN A 312 -26.06 -5.92 -15.70
CA ASN A 312 -26.18 -4.51 -16.14
C ASN A 312 -26.20 -4.39 -17.67
N VAL A 313 -27.08 -5.10 -18.35
CA VAL A 313 -27.18 -5.12 -19.81
C VAL A 313 -27.48 -3.75 -20.43
N LEU A 314 -28.10 -2.84 -19.70
CA LEU A 314 -28.37 -1.44 -20.11
C LEU A 314 -27.19 -0.50 -19.79
N GLY A 315 -26.11 -1.03 -19.24
CA GLY A 315 -25.00 -0.23 -18.71
C GLY A 315 -25.21 0.20 -17.25
N TYR A 316 -24.13 0.61 -16.63
CA TYR A 316 -24.14 1.08 -15.24
C TYR A 316 -24.90 2.40 -15.07
N SER A 317 -25.60 2.53 -13.96
CA SER A 317 -26.31 3.78 -13.55
C SER A 317 -27.25 4.29 -14.65
N ASN A 318 -28.11 3.42 -15.15
CA ASN A 318 -29.15 3.78 -16.11
C ASN A 318 -30.15 4.71 -15.41
N LYS A 319 -30.27 5.95 -15.94
CA LYS A 319 -31.04 7.00 -15.28
C LYS A 319 -32.54 6.71 -15.17
N GLU A 320 -33.11 5.99 -16.14
CA GLU A 320 -34.53 5.66 -16.15
C GLU A 320 -34.82 4.61 -15.07
N VAL A 321 -34.02 3.55 -15.04
CA VAL A 321 -34.11 2.50 -14.00
C VAL A 321 -33.88 3.09 -12.62
N ASP A 322 -32.80 3.87 -12.44
CA ASP A 322 -32.45 4.47 -11.14
C ASP A 322 -33.56 5.41 -10.65
N ARG A 323 -34.25 6.14 -11.53
CA ARG A 323 -35.36 7.02 -11.18
C ARG A 323 -36.54 6.23 -10.65
N GLU A 324 -36.92 5.14 -11.31
CA GLU A 324 -38.05 4.32 -10.88
C GLU A 324 -37.74 3.56 -9.57
N VAL A 325 -36.53 3.02 -9.43
CA VAL A 325 -36.09 2.38 -8.17
C VAL A 325 -36.14 3.38 -6.99
N LYS A 326 -35.70 4.63 -7.20
CA LYS A 326 -35.78 5.66 -6.14
C LYS A 326 -37.20 5.95 -5.71
N LYS A 327 -38.17 5.99 -6.63
CA LYS A 327 -39.58 6.16 -6.27
C LYS A 327 -40.10 5.04 -5.37
N VAL A 328 -39.66 3.79 -5.60
CA VAL A 328 -40.04 2.66 -4.76
C VAL A 328 -39.39 2.74 -3.40
N ILE A 329 -38.11 3.14 -3.33
CA ILE A 329 -37.39 3.33 -2.07
C ILE A 329 -38.08 4.39 -1.22
N ASP A 330 -38.49 5.52 -1.82
CA ASP A 330 -39.19 6.62 -1.13
C ASP A 330 -40.55 6.20 -0.56
N LYS A 331 -41.22 5.19 -1.16
CA LYS A 331 -42.47 4.61 -0.66
C LYS A 331 -42.29 3.53 0.41
N GLY A 332 -41.08 3.04 0.60
CA GLY A 332 -40.73 1.88 1.42
C GLY A 332 -40.62 0.60 0.58
N ASN A 333 -39.45 -0.01 0.65
CA ASN A 333 -39.08 -1.16 -0.19
C ASN A 333 -39.35 -2.53 0.45
N LEU A 334 -39.92 -2.55 1.65
CA LEU A 334 -40.27 -3.76 2.37
C LEU A 334 -41.42 -3.51 3.33
N SER A 335 -42.44 -4.33 3.30
CA SER A 335 -43.56 -4.29 4.24
C SER A 335 -44.11 -5.69 4.58
N THR A 336 -45.07 -5.72 5.51
CA THR A 336 -45.84 -6.94 5.81
C THR A 336 -46.76 -7.34 4.68
N PHE A 337 -47.20 -6.39 3.86
CA PHE A 337 -48.04 -6.63 2.68
C PHE A 337 -47.18 -6.93 1.45
N ASN A 338 -47.77 -7.58 0.46
CA ASN A 338 -47.15 -7.85 -0.82
C ASN A 338 -47.00 -6.55 -1.64
N CYS A 339 -46.04 -6.51 -2.52
CA CYS A 339 -45.88 -5.37 -3.44
C CYS A 339 -46.54 -5.67 -4.80
N VAL A 340 -47.12 -4.63 -5.39
CA VAL A 340 -47.83 -4.74 -6.67
C VAL A 340 -46.85 -5.05 -7.81
N GLU A 341 -45.63 -4.61 -7.70
CA GLU A 341 -44.57 -4.77 -8.71
C GLU A 341 -44.23 -6.25 -8.97
N GLU A 342 -44.42 -7.18 -8.00
CA GLU A 342 -44.28 -8.63 -8.21
C GLU A 342 -45.33 -9.14 -9.20
N VAL A 343 -46.57 -8.69 -9.09
CA VAL A 343 -47.66 -9.11 -9.97
C VAL A 343 -47.46 -8.58 -11.38
N LEU A 344 -47.15 -7.28 -11.50
CA LEU A 344 -46.87 -6.63 -12.80
C LEU A 344 -45.71 -7.29 -13.52
N LEU A 345 -44.66 -7.65 -12.79
CA LEU A 345 -43.51 -8.32 -13.37
C LEU A 345 -43.87 -9.76 -13.80
N ALA A 346 -44.66 -10.48 -13.01
CA ALA A 346 -45.11 -11.82 -13.35
C ALA A 346 -45.98 -11.81 -14.62
N GLU A 347 -46.91 -10.88 -14.73
CA GLU A 347 -47.73 -10.68 -15.94
C GLU A 347 -46.87 -10.42 -17.18
N LYS A 348 -45.88 -9.52 -17.04
CA LYS A 348 -44.97 -9.20 -18.15
C LYS A 348 -44.10 -10.38 -18.55
N LEU A 349 -43.64 -11.20 -17.60
CA LEU A 349 -42.86 -12.41 -17.89
C LEU A 349 -43.71 -13.47 -18.60
N ILE A 350 -44.97 -13.66 -18.22
CA ILE A 350 -45.89 -14.60 -18.89
C ILE A 350 -46.18 -14.09 -20.32
N GLU A 351 -46.38 -12.78 -20.52
CA GLU A 351 -46.54 -12.20 -21.87
C GLU A 351 -45.32 -12.50 -22.78
N ILE A 352 -44.10 -12.36 -22.26
CA ILE A 352 -42.86 -12.62 -23.00
C ILE A 352 -42.63 -14.12 -23.20
N HIS A 353 -43.09 -14.96 -22.26
CA HIS A 353 -42.92 -16.40 -22.26
C HIS A 353 -44.29 -17.13 -22.29
N PRO A 354 -45.01 -17.12 -23.42
CA PRO A 354 -46.39 -17.60 -23.54
C PRO A 354 -46.55 -19.11 -23.27
N TRP A 355 -45.46 -19.86 -23.20
CA TRP A 355 -45.44 -21.26 -22.76
C TRP A 355 -45.53 -21.42 -21.22
N SER A 356 -45.38 -20.33 -20.46
CA SER A 356 -45.40 -20.32 -18.99
C SER A 356 -46.72 -19.80 -18.45
N ASN A 357 -47.30 -20.47 -17.49
CA ASN A 357 -48.56 -20.05 -16.83
C ASN A 357 -48.35 -19.39 -15.47
N LYS A 358 -47.18 -19.56 -14.87
CA LYS A 358 -46.84 -19.03 -13.54
C LYS A 358 -45.35 -18.67 -13.45
N VAL A 359 -45.07 -17.73 -12.58
CA VAL A 359 -43.67 -17.25 -12.29
C VAL A 359 -43.37 -17.40 -10.81
N LYS A 360 -42.19 -17.88 -10.49
CA LYS A 360 -41.67 -17.94 -9.11
C LYS A 360 -40.40 -17.10 -9.04
N PHE A 361 -40.42 -16.06 -8.22
CA PHE A 361 -39.26 -15.24 -7.96
C PHE A 361 -38.38 -15.82 -6.87
N THR A 362 -37.06 -15.65 -7.01
CA THR A 362 -36.03 -16.00 -6.04
C THR A 362 -34.97 -14.87 -5.99
N ARG A 363 -34.09 -14.89 -4.99
CA ARG A 363 -33.05 -13.84 -4.81
C ARG A 363 -31.83 -14.05 -5.66
N SER A 364 -31.52 -15.27 -6.05
CA SER A 364 -30.33 -15.61 -6.83
C SER A 364 -30.60 -16.74 -7.81
N GLY A 365 -29.73 -16.86 -8.83
CA GLY A 365 -29.80 -17.98 -9.79
C GLY A 365 -29.61 -19.32 -9.14
N GLY A 366 -28.79 -19.47 -8.11
CA GLY A 366 -28.64 -20.71 -7.34
C GLY A 366 -29.91 -21.09 -6.63
N GLU A 367 -30.63 -20.16 -6.01
CA GLU A 367 -31.96 -20.42 -5.40
C GLU A 367 -32.98 -20.79 -6.47
N ALA A 368 -33.00 -20.14 -7.62
CA ALA A 368 -33.90 -20.48 -8.74
C ALA A 368 -33.68 -21.92 -9.19
N ASN A 369 -32.43 -22.33 -9.36
CA ASN A 369 -32.09 -23.70 -9.73
C ASN A 369 -32.48 -24.72 -8.62
N ALA A 370 -32.26 -24.40 -7.35
CA ALA A 370 -32.69 -25.24 -6.24
C ALA A 370 -34.22 -25.45 -6.22
N VAL A 371 -35.00 -24.38 -6.49
CA VAL A 371 -36.44 -24.44 -6.62
C VAL A 371 -36.87 -25.30 -7.83
N ALA A 372 -36.24 -25.07 -9.00
CA ALA A 372 -36.52 -25.80 -10.23
C ALA A 372 -36.27 -27.30 -10.07
N ILE A 373 -35.14 -27.69 -9.46
CA ILE A 373 -34.81 -29.10 -9.18
C ILE A 373 -35.81 -29.71 -8.21
N ARG A 374 -36.23 -28.99 -7.17
CA ARG A 374 -37.28 -29.48 -6.23
C ARG A 374 -38.61 -29.71 -6.93
N ILE A 375 -39.02 -28.79 -7.81
CA ILE A 375 -40.23 -28.93 -8.60
C ILE A 375 -40.11 -30.14 -9.53
N ALA A 376 -38.99 -30.32 -10.24
CA ALA A 376 -38.77 -31.44 -11.13
C ALA A 376 -38.84 -32.78 -10.41
N ARG A 377 -38.18 -32.91 -9.25
CA ARG A 377 -38.26 -34.15 -8.42
C ARG A 377 -39.67 -34.41 -7.93
N ALA A 378 -40.36 -33.37 -7.45
CA ALA A 378 -41.74 -33.56 -6.94
C ALA A 378 -42.71 -33.95 -8.04
N SER A 379 -42.61 -33.38 -9.25
CA SER A 379 -43.53 -33.69 -10.35
C SER A 379 -43.26 -35.05 -11.00
N THR A 380 -41.96 -35.41 -11.12
CA THR A 380 -41.57 -36.70 -11.75
C THR A 380 -41.49 -37.89 -10.79
N LYS A 381 -41.42 -37.60 -9.49
CA LYS A 381 -41.12 -38.58 -8.42
C LYS A 381 -39.82 -39.33 -8.62
N LYS A 382 -38.79 -38.63 -9.24
CA LYS A 382 -37.45 -39.16 -9.51
C LYS A 382 -36.43 -38.31 -8.80
N ASP A 383 -35.39 -38.92 -8.22
CA ASP A 383 -34.34 -38.24 -7.50
C ASP A 383 -33.20 -37.76 -8.44
N ASN A 384 -32.93 -38.53 -9.49
CA ASN A 384 -31.81 -38.24 -10.40
C ASN A 384 -32.18 -37.13 -11.39
N ILE A 385 -31.28 -36.12 -11.46
CA ILE A 385 -31.36 -34.97 -12.36
C ILE A 385 -30.12 -34.93 -13.23
N ALA A 386 -30.30 -34.91 -14.55
CA ALA A 386 -29.20 -34.64 -15.49
C ALA A 386 -29.00 -33.14 -15.65
N ILE A 387 -27.77 -32.70 -15.53
CA ILE A 387 -27.38 -31.29 -15.59
C ILE A 387 -26.34 -31.09 -16.70
N CYS A 388 -26.47 -30.00 -17.46
CA CYS A 388 -25.49 -29.58 -18.47
C CYS A 388 -25.04 -28.13 -18.23
N GLY A 389 -23.74 -27.92 -18.06
CA GLY A 389 -23.14 -26.61 -17.84
C GLY A 389 -23.15 -26.12 -16.39
N TYR A 390 -22.94 -24.81 -16.20
CA TYR A 390 -22.90 -24.16 -14.89
C TYR A 390 -24.31 -23.80 -14.40
N HIS A 391 -24.65 -24.22 -13.20
CA HIS A 391 -25.98 -24.04 -12.58
C HIS A 391 -25.94 -23.34 -11.22
N GLY A 392 -25.00 -22.42 -11.01
CA GLY A 392 -24.81 -21.81 -9.70
C GLY A 392 -23.93 -22.64 -8.78
N TRP A 393 -23.76 -22.18 -7.55
CA TRP A 393 -22.88 -22.79 -6.54
C TRP A 393 -23.64 -23.23 -5.27
N HIS A 394 -24.95 -23.37 -5.35
CA HIS A 394 -25.78 -23.90 -4.27
C HIS A 394 -25.76 -25.42 -4.28
N ASP A 395 -25.81 -26.01 -3.09
CA ASP A 395 -25.98 -27.43 -2.89
C ASP A 395 -27.47 -27.80 -3.05
N TRP A 396 -27.85 -28.76 -3.98
CA TRP A 396 -29.19 -29.25 -4.23
C TRP A 396 -29.29 -30.69 -4.68
#